data_5ac51a324dcb2c2ab3cdecca1aa8f303
#
_entry.id   5ac51a324dcb2c2ab3cdecca1aa8f303
#
_cell.length_a   1.000
_cell.length_b   1.000
_cell.length_c   1.000
_cell.angle_alpha   90.00
_cell.angle_beta   90.00
_cell.angle_gamma   90.00
#
_symmetry.space_group_name_H-M   'P 1'
#
loop_
_entity.id
_entity.type
_entity.pdbx_description
1 polymer ?
#
loop_
_entity_poly.entity_id
_entity_poly.type
_entity_poly.pdbx_seq_one_letter_code
_entity_poly.pdbx_strand_id
1 'polypeptide(L)'
;MEDNFNKHLGNKLKLRRLALGLTQTKVAKAINVTFQQIQKYDKGTNGVSSIRLLQLSNYLKVPINYFFEDFSEYLINLEKSQEGHMNVNYNFLTKLYLSLIHI
;
A
#
# COMPACT_ATOMS: atom_id res chain seq x y z
N MET A 1 12.09 3.68 -3.92
CA MET A 1 10.90 4.08 -3.17
C MET A 1 9.61 3.47 -3.73
N GLU A 2 9.45 3.48 -5.03
CA GLU A 2 8.26 2.91 -5.64
C GLU A 2 8.07 1.45 -5.30
N ASP A 3 9.14 0.65 -5.38
CA ASP A 3 9.05 -0.77 -5.05
C ASP A 3 8.70 -0.97 -3.58
N ASN A 4 9.22 -0.11 -2.72
CA ASN A 4 8.93 -0.21 -1.28
C ASN A 4 7.47 0.09 -1.00
N PHE A 5 6.91 1.08 -1.71
CA PHE A 5 5.51 1.40 -1.55
C PHE A 5 4.63 0.27 -2.07
N ASN A 6 4.99 -0.30 -3.21
CA ASN A 6 4.23 -1.40 -3.79
C ASN A 6 4.17 -2.61 -2.84
N LYS A 7 5.28 -2.92 -2.20
CA LYS A 7 5.31 -4.01 -1.23
C LYS A 7 4.49 -3.70 0.01
N HIS A 8 4.59 -2.46 0.48
CA HIS A 8 3.80 -2.02 1.64
C HIS A 8 2.30 -2.11 1.32
N LEU A 9 1.91 -1.57 0.18
CA LEU A 9 0.52 -1.57 -0.24
C LEU A 9 0.00 -2.99 -0.45
N GLY A 10 0.81 -3.83 -1.09
CA GLY A 10 0.44 -5.22 -1.31
C GLY A 10 0.20 -5.96 -0.01
N ASN A 11 1.04 -5.71 0.99
CA ASN A 11 0.87 -6.33 2.29
C ASN A 11 -0.42 -5.84 2.97
N LYS A 12 -0.71 -4.55 2.89
CA LYS A 12 -1.95 -3.99 3.43
C LYS A 12 -3.17 -4.60 2.76
N LEU A 13 -3.13 -4.73 1.45
CA LEU A 13 -4.19 -5.34 0.68
C LEU A 13 -4.39 -6.79 1.11
N LYS A 14 -3.32 -7.54 1.18
CA LYS A 14 -3.38 -8.96 1.54
C LYS A 14 -3.94 -9.14 2.96
N LEU A 15 -3.46 -8.38 3.92
CA LEU A 15 -3.90 -8.49 5.30
C LEU A 15 -5.39 -8.18 5.43
N ARG A 16 -5.86 -7.14 4.76
CA ARG A 16 -7.28 -6.79 4.83
C ARG A 16 -8.15 -7.84 4.15
N ARG A 17 -7.70 -8.33 3.00
CA ARG A 17 -8.39 -9.38 2.28
C ARG A 17 -8.56 -10.63 3.17
N LEU A 18 -7.46 -11.03 3.82
CA LEU A 18 -7.48 -12.20 4.69
C LEU A 18 -8.39 -11.97 5.91
N ALA A 19 -8.34 -10.77 6.47
CA ALA A 19 -9.18 -10.43 7.62
C ALA A 19 -10.68 -10.55 7.29
N LEU A 20 -11.03 -10.26 6.04
CA LEU A 20 -12.42 -10.36 5.60
C LEU A 20 -12.77 -11.75 5.05
N GLY A 21 -11.81 -12.66 5.03
CA GLY A 21 -12.05 -14.01 4.53
C GLY A 21 -12.24 -14.08 3.02
N LEU A 22 -11.67 -13.12 2.29
CA LEU A 22 -11.87 -13.05 0.85
C LEU A 22 -10.72 -13.72 0.11
N THR A 23 -11.08 -14.42 -0.97
CA THR A 23 -10.07 -15.03 -1.84
C THR A 23 -9.56 -14.00 -2.83
N GLN A 24 -8.41 -14.26 -3.40
CA GLN A 24 -7.87 -13.42 -4.46
C GLN A 24 -8.82 -13.36 -5.65
N THR A 25 -9.48 -14.47 -5.95
CA THR A 25 -10.44 -14.53 -7.06
C THR A 25 -11.64 -13.61 -6.82
N LYS A 26 -12.13 -13.57 -5.59
CA LYS A 26 -13.26 -12.69 -5.27
C LYS A 26 -12.90 -11.23 -5.43
N VAL A 27 -11.71 -10.86 -4.96
CA VAL A 27 -11.25 -9.49 -5.10
C VAL A 27 -11.05 -9.14 -6.58
N ALA A 28 -10.47 -10.05 -7.34
CA ALA A 28 -10.24 -9.83 -8.76
C ALA A 28 -11.56 -9.56 -9.49
N LYS A 29 -12.58 -10.36 -9.21
CA LYS A 29 -13.88 -10.16 -9.82
C LYS A 29 -14.51 -8.83 -9.42
N ALA A 30 -14.34 -8.45 -8.17
CA ALA A 30 -14.96 -7.23 -7.66
C ALA A 30 -14.46 -5.97 -8.34
N ILE A 31 -13.19 -5.94 -8.70
CA ILE A 31 -12.62 -4.77 -9.35
C ILE A 31 -12.29 -5.01 -10.82
N ASN A 32 -12.76 -6.14 -11.34
CA ASN A 32 -12.65 -6.45 -12.76
C ASN A 32 -11.21 -6.51 -13.27
N VAL A 33 -10.37 -7.22 -12.56
CA VAL A 33 -9.01 -7.51 -12.98
C VAL A 33 -8.81 -9.02 -12.94
N THR A 34 -7.69 -9.49 -13.45
CA THR A 34 -7.42 -10.92 -13.45
C THR A 34 -6.92 -11.38 -12.08
N PHE A 35 -7.06 -12.65 -11.83
CA PHE A 35 -6.52 -13.27 -10.61
C PHE A 35 -5.01 -13.04 -10.52
N GLN A 36 -4.32 -13.17 -11.65
CA GLN A 36 -2.88 -12.96 -11.69
C GLN A 36 -2.52 -11.53 -11.31
N GLN A 37 -3.37 -10.56 -11.66
CA GLN A 37 -3.11 -9.17 -11.30
C GLN A 37 -3.20 -8.98 -9.79
N ILE A 38 -4.17 -9.62 -9.13
CA ILE A 38 -4.27 -9.54 -7.67
C ILE A 38 -3.05 -10.19 -7.03
N GLN A 39 -2.56 -11.31 -7.57
CA GLN A 39 -1.35 -11.92 -7.04
C GLN A 39 -0.17 -10.97 -7.12
N LYS A 40 -0.05 -10.23 -8.21
CA LYS A 40 1.03 -9.26 -8.38
C LYS A 40 0.89 -8.10 -7.42
N TYR A 41 -0.34 -7.64 -7.17
CA TYR A 41 -0.57 -6.59 -6.19
C TYR A 41 -0.17 -7.06 -4.80
N ASP A 42 -0.60 -8.25 -4.40
CA ASP A 42 -0.28 -8.80 -3.08
C ASP A 42 1.22 -8.92 -2.86
N LYS A 43 1.95 -9.29 -3.90
CA LYS A 43 3.39 -9.46 -3.81
C LYS A 43 4.16 -8.15 -3.93
N GLY A 44 3.49 -7.10 -4.37
CA GLY A 44 4.15 -5.81 -4.59
C GLY A 44 5.02 -5.77 -5.81
N THR A 45 4.80 -6.67 -6.78
CA THR A 45 5.58 -6.68 -8.01
C THR A 45 5.05 -5.68 -9.03
N ASN A 46 3.77 -5.27 -8.88
CA ASN A 46 3.17 -4.25 -9.73
C ASN A 46 2.57 -3.18 -8.86
N GLY A 47 2.63 -1.95 -9.33
CA GLY A 47 1.92 -0.87 -8.67
C GLY A 47 0.41 -0.97 -8.92
N VAL A 48 -0.35 -0.29 -8.08
CA VAL A 48 -1.81 -0.25 -8.18
C VAL A 48 -2.18 1.17 -8.62
N SER A 49 -2.93 1.29 -9.69
CA SER A 49 -3.37 2.60 -10.16
C SER A 49 -4.31 3.24 -9.13
N SER A 50 -4.44 4.55 -9.19
CA SER A 50 -5.29 5.26 -8.24
C SER A 50 -6.75 4.81 -8.35
N ILE A 51 -7.23 4.54 -9.56
CA ILE A 51 -8.61 4.10 -9.72
C ILE A 51 -8.82 2.70 -9.13
N ARG A 52 -7.84 1.81 -9.31
CA ARG A 52 -7.92 0.47 -8.72
C ARG A 52 -7.83 0.55 -7.19
N LEU A 53 -7.01 1.45 -6.69
CA LEU A 53 -6.87 1.64 -5.25
C LEU A 53 -8.19 2.10 -4.65
N LEU A 54 -8.89 3.00 -5.33
CA LEU A 54 -10.19 3.46 -4.88
C LEU A 54 -11.22 2.33 -4.88
N GLN A 55 -11.22 1.51 -5.93
CA GLN A 55 -12.10 0.35 -6.02
C GLN A 55 -11.82 -0.65 -4.88
N LEU A 56 -10.54 -0.89 -4.60
CA LEU A 56 -10.15 -1.78 -3.52
C LEU A 56 -10.59 -1.22 -2.17
N SER A 57 -10.41 0.07 -1.96
CA SER A 57 -10.82 0.72 -0.73
C SER A 57 -12.33 0.53 -0.50
N ASN A 58 -13.13 0.73 -1.53
CA ASN A 58 -14.58 0.56 -1.43
C ASN A 58 -14.96 -0.89 -1.18
N TYR A 59 -14.38 -1.81 -1.90
CA TYR A 59 -14.73 -3.22 -1.78
C TYR A 59 -14.30 -3.80 -0.44
N LEU A 60 -13.11 -3.44 0.01
CA LEU A 60 -12.55 -3.95 1.26
C LEU A 60 -13.04 -3.16 2.48
N LYS A 61 -13.85 -2.13 2.25
CA LYS A 61 -14.46 -1.34 3.32
C LYS A 61 -13.43 -0.70 4.26
N VAL A 62 -12.44 -0.09 3.66
CA VAL A 62 -11.44 0.70 4.38
C VAL A 62 -11.33 2.07 3.71
N PRO A 63 -10.97 3.10 4.45
CA PRO A 63 -10.70 4.39 3.82
C PRO A 63 -9.43 4.27 2.99
N ILE A 64 -9.28 5.12 1.98
CA ILE A 64 -8.14 5.02 1.09
C ILE A 64 -6.82 5.21 1.84
N ASN A 65 -6.81 5.99 2.89
CA ASN A 65 -5.59 6.20 3.66
C ASN A 65 -5.12 4.95 4.40
N TYR A 66 -5.97 3.94 4.53
CA TYR A 66 -5.55 2.66 5.10
C TYR A 66 -4.31 2.11 4.39
N PHE A 67 -4.26 2.25 3.07
CA PHE A 67 -3.16 1.69 2.30
C PHE A 67 -1.85 2.46 2.50
N PHE A 68 -1.94 3.67 3.03
CA PHE A 68 -0.77 4.50 3.28
C PHE A 68 -0.35 4.51 4.74
N GLU A 69 -1.16 3.91 5.61
CA GLU A 69 -0.83 3.89 7.04
C GLU A 69 0.50 3.18 7.27
N ASP A 70 1.28 3.74 8.16
CA ASP A 70 2.57 3.19 8.56
C ASP A 70 3.65 3.24 7.47
N PHE A 71 3.35 3.83 6.32
CA PHE A 71 4.34 3.87 5.26
C PHE A 71 5.50 4.80 5.62
N SER A 72 5.24 5.92 6.25
CA SER A 72 6.33 6.81 6.67
C SER A 72 7.25 6.13 7.67
N GLU A 73 6.69 5.35 8.58
CA GLU A 73 7.47 4.58 9.54
C GLU A 73 8.29 3.50 8.83
N TYR A 74 7.69 2.84 7.85
CA TYR A 74 8.38 1.85 7.05
C TYR A 74 9.59 2.47 6.35
N LEU A 75 9.43 3.65 5.78
CA LEU A 75 10.53 4.35 5.11
C LEU A 75 11.63 4.73 6.10
N ILE A 76 11.26 5.20 7.28
CA ILE A 76 12.23 5.56 8.31
C ILE A 76 13.05 4.33 8.71
N ASN A 77 12.40 3.19 8.87
CA ASN A 77 13.10 1.97 9.24
C ASN A 77 14.06 1.50 8.14
N LEU A 78 13.68 1.65 6.89
CA LEU A 78 14.57 1.32 5.79
C LEU A 78 15.80 2.23 5.78
N GLU A 79 15.58 3.52 6.02
CA GLU A 79 16.69 4.46 6.05
C GLU A 79 17.65 4.17 7.20
N LYS A 80 17.10 3.82 8.35
CA LYS A 80 17.95 3.49 9.50
C LYS A 80 18.83 2.27 9.21
N SER A 81 18.31 1.32 8.45
CA SER A 81 19.08 0.13 8.16
C SER A 81 20.22 0.43 7.20
N GLN A 82 20.13 1.53 6.49
CA GLN A 82 21.18 1.91 5.57
C GLN A 82 22.15 2.89 6.19
N GLU A 83 22.14 3.05 7.46
CA GLU A 83 23.00 3.78 8.14
C GLU A 83 23.75 4.90 7.63
N GLY A 84 23.89 5.81 8.28
CA GLY A 84 24.63 6.95 7.91
C GLY A 84 23.90 7.96 7.11
N HIS A 85 22.94 7.58 6.52
CA HIS A 85 22.32 8.46 5.70
C HIS A 85 21.36 9.21 6.36
N MET A 86 21.58 10.18 6.89
CA MET A 86 20.78 10.81 7.52
C MET A 86 20.00 11.56 6.92
N ASN A 87 19.29 12.02 7.24
CA ASN A 87 18.51 12.47 6.63
C ASN A 87 17.56 13.39 6.96
N VAL A 88 17.79 14.51 6.70
CA VAL A 88 16.90 15.57 6.84
C VAL A 88 15.64 15.33 6.15
N ASN A 89 15.65 14.46 5.25
CA ASN A 89 14.47 14.19 4.43
C ASN A 89 13.38 13.40 5.16
N TYR A 90 13.70 12.81 6.29
CA TYR A 90 12.69 12.12 7.04
C TYR A 90 11.52 13.01 7.38
N ASN A 91 11.79 14.18 7.95
CA ASN A 91 10.70 15.05 8.34
C ASN A 91 9.88 15.50 7.14
N PHE A 92 10.56 15.75 6.03
CA PHE A 92 9.86 16.16 4.82
C PHE A 92 8.93 15.06 4.32
N LEU A 93 9.44 13.84 4.23
CA LEU A 93 8.65 12.71 3.74
C LEU A 93 7.48 12.41 4.67
N THR A 94 7.70 12.48 5.98
CA THR A 94 6.64 12.25 6.94
C THR A 94 5.56 13.30 6.83
N LYS A 95 5.94 14.55 6.67
CA LYS A 95 4.97 15.63 6.53
C LYS A 95 4.18 15.49 5.23
N LEU A 96 4.84 15.08 4.16
CA LEU A 96 4.19 14.87 2.89
C LEU A 96 3.16 13.75 2.99
N TYR A 97 3.56 12.65 3.62
CA TYR A 97 2.68 11.52 3.83
C TYR A 97 1.44 11.92 4.64
N LEU A 98 1.65 12.62 5.75
CA LEU A 98 0.54 13.04 6.59
C LEU A 98 -0.38 14.01 5.86
N SER A 99 0.19 14.86 5.03
CA SER A 99 -0.59 15.78 4.22
C SER A 99 -1.51 15.03 3.26
N LEU A 100 -1.00 13.96 2.66
CA LEU A 100 -1.81 13.17 1.72
C LEU A 100 -2.96 12.46 2.40
N ILE A 101 -2.77 11.97 3.61
CA ILE A 101 -3.83 11.22 4.26
C ILE A 101 -4.87 12.13 4.92
N HIS A 102 -4.59 13.43 5.01
CA HIS A 102 -5.54 14.37 5.57
C HIS A 102 -6.30 15.16 4.50
N ILE A 103 -6.10 14.85 3.27
CA ILE A 103 -6.85 15.47 2.18
C ILE A 103 -8.22 14.77 1.93
#